data_982ffd51cfeee0d20710efc16f30f282
#
_entry.id   982ffd51cfeee0d20710efc16f30f282
#
_cell.length_a   1.000
_cell.length_b   1.000
_cell.length_c   1.000
_cell.angle_alpha   90.00
_cell.angle_beta   90.00
_cell.angle_gamma   90.00
#
_symmetry.space_group_name_H-M   'P 1'
#
loop_
_entity.id
_entity.type
_entity.pdbx_description
1 polymer ?
#
loop_
_entity_poly.entity_id
_entity_poly.type
_entity_poly.pdbx_seq_one_letter_code
_entity_poly.pdbx_strand_id
1 'polypeptide(L)'
;MRRIALFAAMLVVSTSGCATEVIDTKLTSSTVVASPTTTPASLAGADLDQLVGVLRDEVTALSTAVFESDKAAARAHLDRINEAWTYAEPLITARFGELADQINYDLRRVVGLARTAVERNRPADASKAVSFLRLALASLNL
;
A
#
# COMPACT_ATOMS: atom_id res chain seq x y z
N MET A 1 -25.44 -49.59 -6.19
CA MET A 1 -25.70 -49.32 -7.63
C MET A 1 -24.88 -48.07 -7.98
N ARG A 2 -23.69 -48.27 -8.43
CA ARG A 2 -23.17 -48.12 -9.81
C ARG A 2 -23.59 -46.80 -10.45
N ARG A 3 -22.65 -45.81 -10.56
CA ARG A 3 -22.13 -45.46 -11.90
C ARG A 3 -20.90 -44.56 -11.73
N ILE A 4 -19.78 -45.13 -12.11
CA ILE A 4 -18.49 -44.55 -12.43
C ILE A 4 -18.68 -43.84 -13.79
N ALA A 5 -18.21 -42.61 -13.92
CA ALA A 5 -17.90 -42.02 -15.22
C ALA A 5 -16.53 -41.31 -15.14
N LEU A 6 -15.55 -42.03 -15.67
CA LEU A 6 -14.27 -41.53 -16.12
C LEU A 6 -14.49 -40.54 -17.28
N PHE A 7 -13.82 -39.41 -17.26
CA PHE A 7 -13.45 -38.68 -18.48
C PHE A 7 -11.98 -38.34 -18.45
N ALA A 8 -11.33 -38.87 -19.45
CA ALA A 8 -9.91 -38.81 -19.73
C ALA A 8 -9.52 -37.49 -20.43
N ALA A 9 -8.32 -37.06 -20.13
CA ALA A 9 -7.26 -36.46 -20.96
C ALA A 9 -7.65 -35.55 -22.14
N MET A 10 -7.09 -34.33 -22.12
CA MET A 10 -6.42 -33.78 -23.29
C MET A 10 -5.27 -32.86 -22.86
N LEU A 11 -4.08 -33.37 -23.08
CA LEU A 11 -2.80 -32.70 -23.07
C LEU A 11 -2.71 -31.92 -24.39
N VAL A 12 -2.53 -30.61 -24.33
CA VAL A 12 -2.05 -29.84 -25.49
C VAL A 12 -0.74 -29.18 -25.12
N VAL A 13 0.32 -29.80 -25.59
CA VAL A 13 1.68 -29.25 -25.64
C VAL A 13 1.75 -28.33 -26.85
N SER A 14 1.97 -27.05 -26.63
CA SER A 14 2.34 -26.12 -27.70
C SER A 14 3.76 -25.63 -27.47
N THR A 15 4.68 -26.29 -28.15
CA THR A 15 6.05 -25.83 -28.41
C THR A 15 6.02 -24.93 -29.64
N SER A 16 6.58 -23.73 -29.54
CA SER A 16 7.12 -22.89 -30.62
C SER A 16 7.56 -21.58 -29.97
N GLY A 17 8.69 -21.03 -30.20
CA GLY A 17 9.78 -21.20 -31.14
C GLY A 17 10.80 -20.14 -30.78
N CYS A 18 12.06 -20.54 -30.75
CA CYS A 18 13.19 -19.62 -30.66
C CYS A 18 13.27 -18.77 -31.92
N ALA A 19 13.11 -17.49 -31.79
CA ALA A 19 13.61 -16.54 -32.76
C ALA A 19 14.88 -15.90 -32.20
N THR A 20 16.01 -16.37 -32.69
CA THR A 20 17.32 -15.77 -32.48
C THR A 20 17.44 -14.60 -33.44
N GLU A 21 17.14 -13.40 -33.00
CA GLU A 21 17.54 -12.20 -33.74
C GLU A 21 18.90 -11.75 -33.23
N VAL A 22 19.90 -11.98 -34.08
CA VAL A 22 21.23 -11.41 -33.95
C VAL A 22 21.11 -9.95 -34.40
N ILE A 23 21.12 -9.01 -33.49
CA ILE A 23 21.25 -7.60 -33.81
C ILE A 23 22.64 -7.15 -33.46
N ASP A 24 23.32 -6.65 -34.50
CA ASP A 24 24.65 -6.11 -34.53
C ASP A 24 24.96 -5.14 -33.36
N THR A 25 26.11 -5.36 -32.82
CA THR A 25 26.79 -4.54 -31.81
C THR A 25 27.03 -3.13 -32.32
N LYS A 26 26.19 -2.18 -31.94
CA LYS A 26 26.59 -0.79 -31.90
C LYS A 26 26.53 -0.32 -30.45
N LEU A 27 27.71 -0.16 -29.87
CA LEU A 27 27.94 0.41 -28.55
C LEU A 27 27.23 1.75 -28.44
N THR A 28 26.04 1.73 -27.89
CA THR A 28 25.43 2.92 -27.32
C THR A 28 25.51 2.75 -25.81
N SER A 29 26.34 3.55 -25.19
CA SER A 29 26.43 3.66 -23.73
C SER A 29 25.01 3.86 -23.19
N SER A 30 24.41 2.79 -22.68
CA SER A 30 23.23 2.91 -21.82
C SER A 30 23.69 3.62 -20.55
N THR A 31 23.46 4.92 -20.52
CA THR A 31 23.42 5.66 -19.28
C THR A 31 22.34 4.98 -18.44
N VAL A 32 22.77 4.20 -17.46
CA VAL A 32 21.91 3.72 -16.38
C VAL A 32 21.44 5.00 -15.70
N VAL A 33 20.25 5.44 -16.05
CA VAL A 33 19.55 6.46 -15.29
C VAL A 33 19.27 5.80 -13.94
N ALA A 34 20.15 6.07 -12.97
CA ALA A 34 19.88 5.76 -11.59
C ALA A 34 18.54 6.43 -11.27
N SER A 35 17.51 5.63 -11.05
CA SER A 35 16.27 6.13 -10.47
C SER A 35 16.66 6.93 -9.24
N PRO A 36 16.26 8.21 -9.14
CA PRO A 36 16.54 8.97 -7.94
C PRO A 36 15.92 8.21 -6.77
N THR A 37 16.74 7.72 -5.87
CA THR A 37 16.29 7.30 -4.54
C THR A 37 15.82 8.57 -3.87
N THR A 38 14.56 8.92 -4.08
CA THR A 38 13.93 10.06 -3.42
C THR A 38 13.84 9.69 -1.95
N THR A 39 14.78 10.16 -1.15
CA THR A 39 14.65 10.12 0.31
C THR A 39 13.31 10.77 0.63
N PRO A 40 12.37 10.07 1.30
CA PRO A 40 11.08 10.65 1.61
C PRO A 40 11.29 11.93 2.41
N ALA A 41 10.69 13.02 1.93
CA ALA A 41 10.76 14.30 2.62
C ALA A 41 10.24 14.16 4.05
N SER A 42 10.93 14.80 5.01
CA SER A 42 10.48 14.84 6.40
C SER A 42 9.10 15.46 6.50
N LEU A 43 8.23 14.88 7.33
CA LEU A 43 6.88 15.40 7.62
C LEU A 43 6.87 16.41 8.77
N ALA A 44 8.03 16.71 9.35
CA ALA A 44 8.15 17.71 10.39
C ALA A 44 7.74 19.09 9.85
N GLY A 45 6.72 19.71 10.48
CA GLY A 45 6.20 21.01 10.08
C GLY A 45 5.14 20.97 8.96
N ALA A 46 4.73 19.79 8.51
CA ALA A 46 3.60 19.65 7.59
C ALA A 46 2.28 20.06 8.30
N ASP A 47 1.37 20.67 7.55
CA ASP A 47 0.03 20.96 8.04
C ASP A 47 -0.86 19.69 8.09
N LEU A 48 -2.03 19.82 8.72
CA LEU A 48 -2.94 18.68 8.89
C LEU A 48 -3.44 18.14 7.55
N ASP A 49 -3.74 19.01 6.59
CA ASP A 49 -4.30 18.60 5.30
C ASP A 49 -3.23 17.81 4.47
N GLN A 50 -1.97 18.23 4.56
CA GLN A 50 -0.83 17.50 3.99
C GLN A 50 -0.64 16.13 4.65
N LEU A 51 -0.69 16.06 5.99
CA LEU A 51 -0.54 14.80 6.73
C LEU A 51 -1.67 13.82 6.44
N VAL A 52 -2.89 14.32 6.31
CA VAL A 52 -4.07 13.52 5.90
C VAL A 52 -3.90 13.02 4.47
N GLY A 53 -3.37 13.83 3.56
CA GLY A 53 -3.01 13.42 2.20
C GLY A 53 -2.02 12.26 2.23
N VAL A 54 -0.93 12.40 2.99
CA VAL A 54 0.07 11.33 3.16
C VAL A 54 -0.55 10.07 3.75
N LEU A 55 -1.38 10.17 4.81
CA LEU A 55 -2.05 9.00 5.38
C LEU A 55 -2.92 8.27 4.36
N ARG A 56 -3.65 9.00 3.51
CA ARG A 56 -4.49 8.42 2.45
C ARG A 56 -3.66 7.66 1.42
N ASP A 57 -2.61 8.28 0.94
CA ASP A 57 -1.76 7.72 -0.11
C ASP A 57 -0.98 6.51 0.42
N GLU A 58 -0.39 6.61 1.61
CA GLU A 58 0.41 5.55 2.21
C GLU A 58 -0.43 4.33 2.64
N VAL A 59 -1.64 4.53 3.18
CA VAL A 59 -2.55 3.42 3.51
C VAL A 59 -3.01 2.70 2.24
N THR A 60 -3.23 3.44 1.15
CA THR A 60 -3.60 2.85 -0.14
C THR A 60 -2.43 2.06 -0.73
N ALA A 61 -1.23 2.63 -0.74
CA ALA A 61 -0.01 1.97 -1.23
C ALA A 61 0.35 0.73 -0.38
N LEU A 62 0.20 0.81 0.96
CA LEU A 62 0.35 -0.34 1.85
C LEU A 62 -0.61 -1.47 1.48
N SER A 63 -1.87 -1.14 1.18
CA SER A 63 -2.86 -2.16 0.80
C SER A 63 -2.43 -2.89 -0.48
N THR A 64 -1.92 -2.16 -1.47
CA THR A 64 -1.36 -2.74 -2.71
C THR A 64 -0.16 -3.63 -2.42
N ALA A 65 0.82 -3.14 -1.65
CA ALA A 65 2.02 -3.90 -1.31
C ALA A 65 1.71 -5.20 -0.55
N VAL A 66 0.74 -5.16 0.40
CA VAL A 66 0.29 -6.37 1.12
C VAL A 66 -0.40 -7.35 0.18
N PHE A 67 -1.22 -6.86 -0.77
CA PHE A 67 -1.88 -7.69 -1.76
C PHE A 67 -0.87 -8.38 -2.68
N GLU A 68 0.16 -7.67 -3.10
CA GLU A 68 1.27 -8.18 -3.92
C GLU A 68 2.29 -9.01 -3.13
N SER A 69 2.12 -9.10 -1.80
CA SER A 69 3.05 -9.77 -0.89
C SER A 69 4.44 -9.14 -0.85
N ASP A 70 4.57 -7.87 -1.23
CA ASP A 70 5.80 -7.09 -1.10
C ASP A 70 5.98 -6.60 0.34
N LYS A 71 6.64 -7.43 1.14
CA LYS A 71 6.86 -7.15 2.57
C LYS A 71 7.76 -5.94 2.82
N ALA A 72 8.69 -5.65 1.91
CA ALA A 72 9.60 -4.53 2.08
C ALA A 72 8.86 -3.21 1.84
N ALA A 73 8.13 -3.09 0.74
CA ALA A 73 7.30 -1.93 0.46
C ALA A 73 6.21 -1.75 1.53
N ALA A 74 5.52 -2.83 1.94
CA ALA A 74 4.49 -2.75 2.97
C ALA A 74 5.01 -2.20 4.31
N ARG A 75 6.23 -2.57 4.72
CA ARG A 75 6.87 -2.02 5.92
C ARG A 75 7.23 -0.55 5.75
N ALA A 76 7.81 -0.16 4.62
CA ALA A 76 8.15 1.22 4.34
C ALA A 76 6.93 2.13 4.39
N HIS A 77 5.80 1.69 3.80
CA HIS A 77 4.53 2.41 3.88
C HIS A 77 3.99 2.48 5.31
N LEU A 78 4.11 1.41 6.10
CA LEU A 78 3.69 1.42 7.51
C LEU A 78 4.51 2.40 8.34
N ASP A 79 5.81 2.47 8.13
CA ASP A 79 6.68 3.42 8.83
C ASP A 79 6.27 4.86 8.50
N ARG A 80 5.95 5.13 7.24
CA ARG A 80 5.48 6.44 6.79
C ARG A 80 4.11 6.80 7.36
N ILE A 81 3.20 5.83 7.47
CA ILE A 81 1.90 6.01 8.14
C ILE A 81 2.09 6.37 9.62
N ASN A 82 2.99 5.67 10.33
CA ASN A 82 3.27 5.96 11.73
C ASN A 82 3.87 7.35 11.92
N GLU A 83 4.78 7.76 11.03
CA GLU A 83 5.36 9.11 11.04
C GLU A 83 4.27 10.18 10.83
N ALA A 84 3.46 10.05 9.79
CA ALA A 84 2.36 10.98 9.50
C ALA A 84 1.36 11.06 10.66
N TRP A 85 1.02 9.92 11.25
CA TRP A 85 0.14 9.86 12.41
C TRP A 85 0.70 10.61 13.61
N THR A 86 2.00 10.44 13.91
CA THR A 86 2.66 11.10 15.04
C THR A 86 2.55 12.63 14.98
N TYR A 87 2.61 13.19 13.76
CA TYR A 87 2.45 14.64 13.57
C TYR A 87 0.99 15.07 13.46
N ALA A 88 0.10 14.21 12.92
CA ALA A 88 -1.31 14.55 12.72
C ALA A 88 -2.10 14.59 14.05
N GLU A 89 -1.85 13.66 14.97
CA GLU A 89 -2.61 13.51 16.22
C GLU A 89 -2.71 14.82 17.05
N PRO A 90 -1.62 15.53 17.32
CA PRO A 90 -1.70 16.81 18.06
C PRO A 90 -2.41 17.92 17.27
N LEU A 91 -2.27 17.94 15.94
CA LEU A 91 -2.95 18.93 15.10
C LEU A 91 -4.47 18.69 15.05
N ILE A 92 -4.90 17.43 15.04
CA ILE A 92 -6.30 17.04 15.16
C ILE A 92 -6.86 17.53 16.49
N THR A 93 -6.14 17.32 17.58
CA THR A 93 -6.55 17.77 18.92
C THR A 93 -6.69 19.27 18.97
N ALA A 94 -5.76 20.01 18.40
CA ALA A 94 -5.80 21.47 18.34
C ALA A 94 -6.94 22.02 17.47
N ARG A 95 -7.25 21.34 16.34
CA ARG A 95 -8.25 21.82 15.36
C ARG A 95 -9.69 21.47 15.74
N PHE A 96 -9.93 20.29 16.32
CA PHE A 96 -11.28 19.75 16.48
C PHE A 96 -11.80 19.72 17.94
N GLY A 97 -10.97 20.08 18.93
CA GLY A 97 -11.39 20.19 20.31
C GLY A 97 -12.07 18.92 20.85
N GLU A 98 -13.33 19.03 21.26
CA GLU A 98 -14.09 17.90 21.85
C GLU A 98 -14.31 16.73 20.88
N LEU A 99 -14.31 16.97 19.58
CA LEU A 99 -14.43 15.90 18.57
C LEU A 99 -13.11 15.15 18.33
N ALA A 100 -12.00 15.70 18.79
CA ALA A 100 -10.67 15.14 18.53
C ALA A 100 -10.52 13.70 19.07
N ASP A 101 -11.12 13.39 20.21
CA ASP A 101 -11.02 12.04 20.81
C ASP A 101 -11.63 10.98 19.91
N GLN A 102 -12.81 11.24 19.33
CA GLN A 102 -13.46 10.34 18.40
C GLN A 102 -12.64 10.18 17.13
N ILE A 103 -12.15 11.28 16.56
CA ILE A 103 -11.34 11.28 15.34
C ILE A 103 -10.04 10.50 15.57
N ASN A 104 -9.36 10.79 16.67
CA ASN A 104 -8.12 10.10 17.03
C ASN A 104 -8.37 8.60 17.27
N TYR A 105 -9.49 8.21 17.87
CA TYR A 105 -9.86 6.81 18.04
C TYR A 105 -10.03 6.10 16.69
N ASP A 106 -10.76 6.72 15.75
CA ASP A 106 -11.02 6.14 14.43
C ASP A 106 -9.72 6.01 13.61
N LEU A 107 -8.88 7.04 13.62
CA LEU A 107 -7.59 7.00 12.90
C LEU A 107 -6.58 6.03 13.55
N ARG A 108 -6.51 5.93 14.87
CA ARG A 108 -5.70 4.89 15.54
C ARG A 108 -6.13 3.48 15.15
N ARG A 109 -7.43 3.28 14.95
CA ARG A 109 -7.95 1.99 14.45
C ARG A 109 -7.46 1.69 13.05
N VAL A 110 -7.40 2.69 12.16
CA VAL A 110 -6.83 2.56 10.81
C VAL A 110 -5.36 2.15 10.88
N VAL A 111 -4.55 2.86 11.68
CA VAL A 111 -3.13 2.54 11.87
C VAL A 111 -2.94 1.13 12.43
N GLY A 112 -3.78 0.73 13.39
CA GLY A 112 -3.77 -0.64 13.95
C GLY A 112 -4.07 -1.72 12.93
N LEU A 113 -5.04 -1.49 12.03
CA LEU A 113 -5.37 -2.40 10.93
C LEU A 113 -4.23 -2.49 9.91
N ALA A 114 -3.62 -1.36 9.54
CA ALA A 114 -2.46 -1.31 8.65
C ALA A 114 -1.29 -2.12 9.23
N ARG A 115 -0.99 -1.94 10.52
CA ARG A 115 0.03 -2.73 11.24
C ARG A 115 -0.26 -4.22 11.21
N THR A 116 -1.48 -4.62 11.56
CA THR A 116 -1.89 -6.03 11.55
C THR A 116 -1.80 -6.63 10.15
N ALA A 117 -2.16 -5.85 9.12
CA ALA A 117 -2.07 -6.28 7.74
C ALA A 117 -0.63 -6.62 7.33
N VAL A 118 0.34 -5.77 7.72
CA VAL A 118 1.77 -5.98 7.42
C VAL A 118 2.34 -7.14 8.23
N GLU A 119 2.12 -7.17 9.55
CA GLU A 119 2.67 -8.20 10.45
C GLU A 119 2.20 -9.60 10.10
N ARG A 120 0.93 -9.74 9.72
CA ARG A 120 0.29 -11.02 9.43
C ARG A 120 0.11 -11.31 7.95
N ASN A 121 0.58 -10.43 7.07
CA ASN A 121 0.37 -10.49 5.62
C ASN A 121 -1.11 -10.74 5.26
N ARG A 122 -2.01 -9.88 5.77
CA ARG A 122 -3.46 -10.05 5.64
C ARG A 122 -4.08 -8.96 4.76
N PRO A 123 -4.32 -9.22 3.46
CA PRO A 123 -4.94 -8.26 2.54
C PRO A 123 -6.31 -7.75 3.00
N ALA A 124 -7.08 -8.60 3.68
CA ALA A 124 -8.39 -8.21 4.20
C ALA A 124 -8.31 -7.08 5.26
N ASP A 125 -7.28 -7.09 6.11
CA ASP A 125 -7.10 -6.03 7.11
C ASP A 125 -6.58 -4.75 6.46
N ALA A 126 -5.74 -4.85 5.42
CA ALA A 126 -5.31 -3.71 4.61
C ALA A 126 -6.50 -3.03 3.91
N SER A 127 -7.37 -3.81 3.27
CA SER A 127 -8.59 -3.30 2.63
C SER A 127 -9.54 -2.62 3.63
N LYS A 128 -9.65 -3.17 4.85
CA LYS A 128 -10.42 -2.54 5.93
C LYS A 128 -9.80 -1.22 6.36
N ALA A 129 -8.46 -1.14 6.47
CA ALA A 129 -7.78 0.12 6.81
C ALA A 129 -8.12 1.22 5.81
N VAL A 130 -8.06 0.94 4.50
CA VAL A 130 -8.45 1.88 3.44
C VAL A 130 -9.91 2.32 3.59
N SER A 131 -10.83 1.37 3.83
CA SER A 131 -12.26 1.68 3.96
C SER A 131 -12.56 2.52 5.19
N PHE A 132 -11.97 2.19 6.34
CA PHE A 132 -12.15 2.97 7.58
C PHE A 132 -11.52 4.35 7.48
N LEU A 133 -10.34 4.48 6.86
CA LEU A 133 -9.73 5.79 6.63
C LEU A 133 -10.65 6.69 5.81
N ARG A 134 -11.20 6.15 4.71
CA ARG A 134 -12.14 6.91 3.87
C ARG A 134 -13.36 7.40 4.66
N LEU A 135 -13.93 6.55 5.52
CA LEU A 135 -15.07 6.92 6.36
C LEU A 135 -14.69 7.97 7.40
N ALA A 136 -13.55 7.80 8.07
CA ALA A 136 -13.06 8.77 9.06
C ALA A 136 -12.81 10.15 8.43
N LEU A 137 -12.18 10.20 7.24
CA LEU A 137 -11.92 11.46 6.55
C LEU A 137 -13.18 12.11 6.00
N ALA A 138 -14.17 11.33 5.54
CA ALA A 138 -15.45 11.86 5.09
C ALA A 138 -16.23 12.57 6.22
N SER A 139 -16.09 12.10 7.47
CA SER A 139 -16.71 12.72 8.63
C SER A 139 -16.07 14.07 9.02
N LEU A 140 -14.84 14.31 8.57
CA LEU A 140 -14.07 15.52 8.85
C LEU A 140 -14.26 16.62 7.79
N ASN A 141 -14.94 16.34 6.69
CA ASN A 141 -15.00 17.19 5.50
C ASN A 141 -13.60 17.58 4.97
N LEU A 142 -12.65 16.64 5.07
CA LEU A 142 -11.26 16.73 4.61
C LEU A 142 -11.05 15.94 3.32
#